data_c8e7c9840f41781236ecb751fe93dde4
#
_entry.id   c8e7c9840f41781236ecb751fe93dde4
#
_cell.length_a   1.000
_cell.length_b   1.000
_cell.length_c   1.000
_cell.angle_alpha   90.00
_cell.angle_beta   90.00
_cell.angle_gamma   90.00
#
_symmetry.space_group_name_H-M   'P 1'
#
loop_
_entity.id
_entity.type
_entity.pdbx_description
1 polymer ?
#
loop_
_entity_poly.entity_id
_entity_poly.type
_entity_poly.pdbx_seq_one_letter_code
_entity_poly.pdbx_strand_id
1 'polypeptide(L)'
;MTATNEEFQALQPTIISFVKDLPNVCSLAGLACTLLAIYFSVIGVFYAAMIGMVWAVAFDWADGLVARKMKGRTGSDRIFGGQLDLLIDIVSYGVTPAIVLLSFSDFNPIMLPAAFVVVAASAIRLSYFSTFGLSNESKYTGLALDNNSIALVFVFLLESVLPAGVFAFVL
;
A
#
# COMPACT_ATOMS: atom_id res chain seq x y z
N MET A 1 17.66 -39.86 -14.25
CA MET A 1 17.56 -38.84 -15.33
C MET A 1 17.56 -37.50 -14.65
N THR A 2 18.70 -36.81 -14.68
CA THR A 2 18.86 -35.46 -14.14
C THR A 2 18.43 -34.48 -15.24
N ALA A 3 17.32 -33.77 -15.03
CA ALA A 3 16.91 -32.70 -15.93
C ALA A 3 18.07 -31.70 -16.08
N THR A 4 18.40 -31.31 -17.30
CA THR A 4 19.45 -30.34 -17.56
C THR A 4 19.04 -28.96 -17.08
N ASN A 5 19.99 -28.10 -16.69
CA ASN A 5 19.72 -26.73 -16.24
C ASN A 5 18.89 -25.92 -17.27
N GLU A 6 18.96 -26.27 -18.54
CA GLU A 6 18.17 -25.63 -19.62
C GLU A 6 16.70 -26.05 -19.57
N GLU A 7 16.36 -27.30 -19.22
CA GLU A 7 14.98 -27.72 -19.01
C GLU A 7 14.36 -27.09 -17.78
N PHE A 8 15.15 -26.84 -16.72
CA PHE A 8 14.70 -26.14 -15.52
C PHE A 8 14.44 -24.66 -15.78
N GLN A 9 15.21 -24.01 -16.63
CA GLN A 9 15.00 -22.61 -17.04
C GLN A 9 13.82 -22.46 -18.01
N ALA A 10 13.55 -23.44 -18.87
CA ALA A 10 12.40 -23.44 -19.78
C ALA A 10 11.05 -23.59 -19.07
N LEU A 11 11.04 -24.07 -17.82
CA LEU A 11 9.85 -24.28 -17.00
C LEU A 11 9.52 -23.09 -16.08
N GLN A 12 10.39 -22.08 -15.99
CA GLN A 12 10.12 -20.91 -15.15
C GLN A 12 9.17 -19.95 -15.87
N PRO A 13 8.04 -19.55 -15.23
CA PRO A 13 7.14 -18.57 -15.81
C PRO A 13 7.86 -17.23 -15.98
N THR A 14 7.65 -16.58 -17.12
CA THR A 14 8.25 -15.26 -17.40
C THR A 14 7.64 -14.19 -16.48
N ILE A 15 8.42 -13.18 -16.11
CA ILE A 15 7.93 -12.04 -15.28
C ILE A 15 6.66 -11.43 -15.90
N ILE A 16 6.58 -11.35 -17.23
CA ILE A 16 5.44 -10.80 -17.96
C ILE A 16 4.16 -11.62 -17.72
N SER A 17 4.24 -12.94 -17.49
CA SER A 17 3.06 -13.75 -17.20
C SER A 17 2.43 -13.37 -15.85
N PHE A 18 3.25 -13.06 -14.85
CA PHE A 18 2.79 -12.59 -13.55
C PHE A 18 2.19 -11.18 -13.62
N VAL A 19 2.78 -10.28 -14.40
CA VAL A 19 2.25 -8.90 -14.57
C VAL A 19 0.87 -8.91 -15.23
N LYS A 20 0.58 -9.88 -16.11
CA LYS A 20 -0.72 -10.02 -16.78
C LYS A 20 -1.81 -10.65 -15.92
N ASP A 21 -1.48 -11.19 -14.76
CA ASP A 21 -2.47 -11.72 -13.82
C ASP A 21 -3.37 -10.57 -13.32
N LEU A 22 -4.68 -10.74 -13.45
CA LEU A 22 -5.65 -9.65 -13.23
C LEU A 22 -5.55 -8.99 -11.85
N PRO A 23 -5.38 -9.73 -10.72
CA PRO A 23 -5.12 -9.10 -9.42
C PRO A 23 -3.89 -8.19 -9.46
N ASN A 24 -2.78 -8.67 -10.05
CA ASN A 24 -1.53 -7.90 -10.11
C ASN A 24 -1.68 -6.62 -10.96
N VAL A 25 -2.51 -6.65 -12.00
CA VAL A 25 -2.88 -5.43 -12.77
C VAL A 25 -3.63 -4.44 -11.89
N CYS A 26 -4.56 -4.91 -11.05
CA CYS A 26 -5.26 -4.05 -10.09
C CYS A 26 -4.29 -3.43 -9.07
N SER A 27 -3.40 -4.23 -8.48
CA SER A 27 -2.38 -3.74 -7.55
C SER A 27 -1.47 -2.69 -8.20
N LEU A 28 -1.05 -2.90 -9.45
CA LEU A 28 -0.26 -1.91 -10.21
C LEU A 28 -1.05 -0.64 -10.53
N ALA A 29 -2.36 -0.73 -10.77
CA ALA A 29 -3.20 0.46 -10.92
C ALA A 29 -3.31 1.23 -9.59
N GLY A 30 -3.41 0.54 -8.46
CA GLY A 30 -3.32 1.12 -7.12
C GLY A 30 -1.99 1.85 -6.91
N LEU A 31 -0.87 1.22 -7.29
CA LEU A 31 0.46 1.85 -7.23
C LEU A 31 0.55 3.12 -8.09
N ALA A 32 -0.08 3.14 -9.27
CA ALA A 32 -0.13 4.34 -10.10
C ALA A 32 -0.91 5.47 -9.41
N CYS A 33 -2.04 5.17 -8.76
CA CYS A 33 -2.78 6.14 -7.95
C CYS A 33 -1.96 6.63 -6.76
N THR A 34 -1.20 5.74 -6.11
CA THR A 34 -0.27 6.07 -5.03
C THR A 34 0.81 7.05 -5.51
N LEU A 35 1.40 6.80 -6.68
CA LEU A 35 2.41 7.70 -7.26
C LEU A 35 1.82 9.09 -7.56
N LEU A 36 0.59 9.15 -8.08
CA LEU A 36 -0.12 10.42 -8.26
C LEU A 36 -0.38 11.13 -6.93
N ALA A 37 -0.77 10.39 -5.88
CA ALA A 37 -0.94 10.95 -4.55
C ALA A 37 0.35 11.58 -4.00
N ILE A 38 1.48 10.88 -4.14
CA ILE A 38 2.80 11.41 -3.79
C ILE A 38 3.11 12.69 -4.59
N TYR A 39 2.94 12.65 -5.91
CA TYR A 39 3.19 13.80 -6.78
C TYR A 39 2.38 15.02 -6.36
N PHE A 40 1.06 14.86 -6.22
CA PHE A 40 0.17 15.94 -5.81
C PHE A 40 0.48 16.46 -4.40
N SER A 41 0.88 15.58 -3.49
CA SER A 41 1.33 15.99 -2.15
C SER A 41 2.55 16.89 -2.23
N VAL A 42 3.59 16.49 -2.99
CA VAL A 42 4.85 17.23 -3.11
C VAL A 42 4.64 18.62 -3.73
N ILE A 43 3.70 18.78 -4.66
CA ILE A 43 3.35 20.09 -5.24
C ILE A 43 2.30 20.86 -4.43
N GLY A 44 1.92 20.39 -3.24
CA GLY A 44 0.99 21.08 -2.35
C GLY A 44 -0.49 20.99 -2.71
N VAL A 45 -0.88 20.11 -3.65
CA VAL A 45 -2.27 19.91 -4.06
C VAL A 45 -2.88 18.75 -3.25
N PHE A 46 -3.05 18.97 -1.93
CA PHE A 46 -3.40 17.93 -0.97
C PHE A 46 -4.75 17.25 -1.25
N TYR A 47 -5.78 17.97 -1.71
CA TYR A 47 -7.07 17.36 -2.07
C TYR A 47 -6.93 16.33 -3.19
N ALA A 48 -6.10 16.60 -4.20
CA ALA A 48 -5.82 15.64 -5.26
C ALA A 48 -5.01 14.45 -4.74
N ALA A 49 -4.07 14.68 -3.81
CA ALA A 49 -3.33 13.61 -3.13
C ALA A 49 -4.29 12.69 -2.36
N MET A 50 -5.25 13.23 -1.61
CA MET A 50 -6.26 12.44 -0.88
C MET A 50 -7.12 11.61 -1.83
N ILE A 51 -7.55 12.16 -2.95
CA ILE A 51 -8.29 11.40 -3.97
C ILE A 51 -7.44 10.24 -4.49
N GLY A 52 -6.16 10.46 -4.77
CA GLY A 52 -5.23 9.41 -5.19
C GLY A 52 -5.10 8.29 -4.15
N MET A 53 -5.01 8.64 -2.85
CA MET A 53 -4.96 7.67 -1.76
C MET A 53 -6.24 6.83 -1.65
N VAL A 54 -7.41 7.45 -1.79
CA VAL A 54 -8.71 6.72 -1.77
C VAL A 54 -8.78 5.73 -2.93
N TRP A 55 -8.36 6.12 -4.13
CA TRP A 55 -8.31 5.21 -5.27
C TRP A 55 -7.29 4.09 -5.09
N ALA A 56 -6.13 4.36 -4.47
CA ALA A 56 -5.17 3.31 -4.14
C ALA A 56 -5.78 2.24 -3.23
N VAL A 57 -6.49 2.64 -2.16
CA VAL A 57 -7.22 1.71 -1.27
C VAL A 57 -8.31 0.95 -2.04
N ALA A 58 -9.05 1.60 -2.94
CA ALA A 58 -10.10 0.95 -3.73
C ALA A 58 -9.54 -0.15 -4.65
N PHE A 59 -8.38 0.08 -5.28
CA PHE A 59 -7.70 -0.92 -6.11
C PHE A 59 -7.13 -2.07 -5.30
N ASP A 60 -6.59 -1.82 -4.13
CA ASP A 60 -6.11 -2.82 -3.18
C ASP A 60 -7.25 -3.76 -2.75
N TRP A 61 -8.39 -3.22 -2.36
CA TRP A 61 -9.56 -4.05 -2.06
C TRP A 61 -10.06 -4.83 -3.28
N ALA A 62 -10.00 -4.22 -4.47
CA ALA A 62 -10.42 -4.85 -5.70
C ALA A 62 -9.54 -6.04 -6.06
N ASP A 63 -8.21 -5.93 -5.94
CA ASP A 63 -7.30 -7.04 -6.27
C ASP A 63 -7.49 -8.24 -5.34
N GLY A 64 -7.67 -8.00 -4.03
CA GLY A 64 -8.00 -9.03 -3.06
C GLY A 64 -9.33 -9.75 -3.36
N LEU A 65 -10.35 -9.00 -3.84
CA LEU A 65 -11.62 -9.59 -4.26
C LEU A 65 -11.48 -10.40 -5.55
N VAL A 66 -10.73 -9.89 -6.52
CA VAL A 66 -10.45 -10.57 -7.80
C VAL A 66 -9.65 -11.84 -7.55
N ALA A 67 -8.59 -11.76 -6.75
CA ALA A 67 -7.73 -12.90 -6.41
C ALA A 67 -8.51 -14.07 -5.79
N ARG A 68 -9.49 -13.76 -4.92
CA ARG A 68 -10.35 -14.78 -4.29
C ARG A 68 -11.34 -15.43 -5.26
N LYS A 69 -11.80 -14.70 -6.28
CA LYS A 69 -12.77 -15.19 -7.26
C LYS A 69 -12.12 -15.96 -8.43
N MET A 70 -10.84 -15.69 -8.70
CA MET A 70 -10.13 -16.34 -9.81
C MET A 70 -9.84 -17.81 -9.51
N LYS A 71 -10.27 -18.68 -10.41
CA LYS A 71 -9.93 -20.10 -10.42
C LYS A 71 -8.70 -20.33 -11.30
N GLY A 72 -7.88 -21.34 -10.95
CA GLY A 72 -6.75 -21.76 -11.78
C GLY A 72 -5.42 -21.03 -11.52
N ARG A 73 -5.34 -20.12 -10.54
CA ARG A 73 -4.06 -19.55 -10.11
C ARG A 73 -3.16 -20.62 -9.50
N THR A 74 -1.92 -20.67 -9.97
CA THR A 74 -0.88 -21.58 -9.45
C THR A 74 -0.38 -21.12 -8.07
N GLY A 75 0.38 -21.97 -7.39
CA GLY A 75 1.05 -21.58 -6.15
C GLY A 75 2.02 -20.41 -6.36
N SER A 76 2.75 -20.42 -7.49
CA SER A 76 3.69 -19.34 -7.84
C SER A 76 2.99 -18.01 -8.09
N ASP A 77 1.81 -18.01 -8.74
CA ASP A 77 1.03 -16.78 -8.97
C ASP A 77 0.57 -16.16 -7.65
N ARG A 78 0.19 -16.99 -6.68
CA ARG A 78 -0.24 -16.53 -5.35
C ARG A 78 0.92 -15.96 -4.54
N ILE A 79 2.08 -16.62 -4.58
CA ILE A 79 3.28 -16.16 -3.88
C ILE A 79 3.75 -14.83 -4.48
N PHE A 80 3.87 -14.75 -5.81
CA PHE A 80 4.29 -13.52 -6.49
C PHE A 80 3.32 -12.38 -6.23
N GLY A 81 2.00 -12.62 -6.40
CA GLY A 81 0.98 -11.60 -6.15
C GLY A 81 1.01 -11.08 -4.72
N GLY A 82 1.12 -11.97 -3.71
CA GLY A 82 1.23 -11.56 -2.31
C GLY A 82 2.51 -10.77 -1.99
N GLN A 83 3.63 -11.07 -2.63
CA GLN A 83 4.86 -10.28 -2.47
C GLN A 83 4.74 -8.91 -3.15
N LEU A 84 4.14 -8.85 -4.34
CA LEU A 84 3.90 -7.59 -5.05
C LEU A 84 2.97 -6.68 -4.25
N ASP A 85 1.87 -7.21 -3.75
CA ASP A 85 0.90 -6.54 -2.89
C ASP A 85 1.58 -5.93 -1.66
N LEU A 86 2.38 -6.72 -0.96
CA LEU A 86 3.14 -6.31 0.21
C LEU A 86 4.11 -5.13 -0.06
N LEU A 87 4.76 -5.14 -1.22
CA LEU A 87 5.65 -4.05 -1.64
C LEU A 87 4.87 -2.78 -2.00
N ILE A 88 3.70 -2.92 -2.61
CA ILE A 88 2.81 -1.80 -2.93
C ILE A 88 2.23 -1.21 -1.66
N ASP A 89 1.80 -2.05 -0.71
CA ASP A 89 1.25 -1.64 0.58
C ASP A 89 2.20 -0.76 1.39
N ILE A 90 3.48 -1.13 1.48
CA ILE A 90 4.43 -0.29 2.23
C ILE A 90 4.60 1.09 1.58
N VAL A 91 4.54 1.17 0.25
CA VAL A 91 4.61 2.46 -0.45
C VAL A 91 3.32 3.25 -0.23
N SER A 92 2.16 2.61 -0.39
CA SER A 92 0.84 3.26 -0.34
C SER A 92 0.46 3.70 1.07
N TYR A 93 0.73 2.87 2.09
CA TYR A 93 0.22 3.05 3.44
C TYR A 93 1.31 3.40 4.47
N GLY A 94 2.59 3.30 4.09
CA GLY A 94 3.71 3.71 4.91
C GLY A 94 4.39 4.97 4.38
N VAL A 95 4.94 4.89 3.17
CA VAL A 95 5.75 5.97 2.59
C VAL A 95 4.88 7.16 2.19
N THR A 96 3.74 6.93 1.55
CA THR A 96 2.87 8.03 1.09
C THR A 96 2.34 8.91 2.23
N PRO A 97 1.78 8.36 3.34
CA PRO A 97 1.38 9.19 4.49
C PRO A 97 2.55 9.96 5.10
N ALA A 98 3.74 9.38 5.16
CA ALA A 98 4.92 10.07 5.66
C ALA A 98 5.33 11.25 4.75
N ILE A 99 5.25 11.09 3.41
CA ILE A 99 5.50 12.16 2.46
C ILE A 99 4.43 13.25 2.57
N VAL A 100 3.15 12.87 2.72
CA VAL A 100 2.05 13.84 2.93
C VAL A 100 2.30 14.67 4.18
N LEU A 101 2.70 14.04 5.30
CA LEU A 101 3.04 14.72 6.54
C LEU A 101 4.19 15.72 6.36
N LEU A 102 5.28 15.27 5.72
CA LEU A 102 6.44 16.13 5.46
C LEU A 102 6.09 17.29 4.51
N SER A 103 5.35 17.03 3.45
CA SER A 103 4.96 18.04 2.48
C SER A 103 4.01 19.05 3.09
N PHE A 104 3.05 18.61 3.92
CA PHE A 104 2.13 19.51 4.63
C PHE A 104 2.84 20.45 5.62
N SER A 105 3.98 20.01 6.16
CA SER A 105 4.83 20.82 7.04
C SER A 105 5.93 21.59 6.30
N ASP A 106 5.81 21.81 5.00
CA ASP A 106 6.83 22.44 4.15
C ASP A 106 8.21 21.80 4.29
N PHE A 107 8.25 20.47 4.43
CA PHE A 107 9.45 19.65 4.66
C PHE A 107 10.26 20.10 5.88
N ASN A 108 9.60 20.59 6.93
CA ASN A 108 10.27 20.98 8.16
C ASN A 108 10.99 19.77 8.80
N PRO A 109 12.32 19.84 9.04
CA PRO A 109 13.10 18.73 9.58
C PRO A 109 12.60 18.19 10.93
N ILE A 110 11.88 18.98 11.70
CA ILE A 110 11.32 18.58 12.99
C ILE A 110 10.28 17.45 12.84
N MET A 111 9.69 17.30 11.65
CA MET A 111 8.71 16.25 11.34
C MET A 111 9.35 14.94 10.87
N LEU A 112 10.68 14.90 10.62
CA LEU A 112 11.37 13.69 10.21
C LEU A 112 11.23 12.52 11.21
N PRO A 113 11.33 12.72 12.53
CA PRO A 113 11.10 11.63 13.48
C PRO A 113 9.67 11.07 13.39
N ALA A 114 8.65 11.92 13.24
CA ALA A 114 7.26 11.48 13.09
C ALA A 114 7.06 10.69 11.79
N ALA A 115 7.57 11.20 10.67
CA ALA A 115 7.53 10.52 9.38
C ALA A 115 8.24 9.15 9.45
N PHE A 116 9.39 9.07 10.12
CA PHE A 116 10.12 7.82 10.35
C PHE A 116 9.27 6.82 11.15
N VAL A 117 8.61 7.26 12.22
CA VAL A 117 7.75 6.39 13.05
C VAL A 117 6.61 5.83 12.22
N VAL A 118 5.97 6.62 11.36
CA VAL A 118 4.89 6.15 10.46
C VAL A 118 5.39 5.05 9.54
N VAL A 119 6.53 5.26 8.87
CA VAL A 119 7.11 4.25 7.97
C VAL A 119 7.54 3.01 8.72
N ALA A 120 8.23 3.17 9.86
CA ALA A 120 8.75 2.06 10.66
C ALA A 120 7.62 1.21 11.24
N ALA A 121 6.58 1.82 11.80
CA ALA A 121 5.41 1.13 12.31
C ALA A 121 4.68 0.35 11.20
N SER A 122 4.52 0.95 10.02
CA SER A 122 3.92 0.30 8.86
C SER A 122 4.75 -0.90 8.40
N ALA A 123 6.07 -0.76 8.31
CA ALA A 123 6.98 -1.84 7.90
C ALA A 123 6.97 -3.02 8.90
N ILE A 124 7.05 -2.72 10.20
CA ILE A 124 7.01 -3.75 11.26
C ILE A 124 5.68 -4.49 11.21
N ARG A 125 4.57 -3.76 11.11
CA ARG A 125 3.24 -4.34 11.05
C ARG A 125 3.05 -5.24 9.83
N LEU A 126 3.46 -4.76 8.66
CA LEU A 126 3.34 -5.50 7.41
C LEU A 126 4.20 -6.77 7.42
N SER A 127 5.43 -6.69 7.96
CA SER A 127 6.30 -7.84 8.15
C SER A 127 5.69 -8.87 9.12
N TYR A 128 5.10 -8.40 10.23
CA TYR A 128 4.43 -9.27 11.18
C TYR A 128 3.25 -10.00 10.52
N PHE A 129 2.41 -9.28 9.80
CA PHE A 129 1.25 -9.83 9.10
C PHE A 129 1.66 -10.82 8.00
N SER A 130 2.69 -10.50 7.23
CA SER A 130 3.23 -11.38 6.19
C SER A 130 3.81 -12.69 6.75
N THR A 131 4.38 -12.64 7.97
CA THR A 131 5.03 -13.81 8.58
C THR A 131 4.02 -14.72 9.27
N PHE A 132 3.10 -14.14 10.02
CA PHE A 132 2.19 -14.91 10.88
C PHE A 132 0.79 -15.06 10.29
N GLY A 133 0.43 -14.28 9.28
CA GLY A 133 -0.82 -14.36 8.55
C GLY A 133 -2.07 -14.16 9.39
N LEU A 134 -3.20 -14.59 8.84
CA LEU A 134 -4.40 -14.89 9.61
C LEU A 134 -4.18 -16.26 10.27
N SER A 135 -3.77 -16.28 11.54
CA SER A 135 -3.89 -17.47 12.38
C SER A 135 -5.30 -18.06 12.19
N ASN A 136 -5.43 -19.40 12.19
CA ASN A 136 -6.65 -20.18 11.95
C ASN A 136 -7.90 -19.75 12.79
N GLU A 137 -7.76 -18.82 13.67
CA GLU A 137 -8.85 -18.13 14.35
C GLU A 137 -8.97 -16.75 13.72
N SER A 138 -10.10 -16.47 13.08
CA SER A 138 -10.54 -15.25 12.38
C SER A 138 -10.42 -13.93 13.20
N LYS A 139 -9.35 -13.71 13.91
CA LYS A 139 -9.11 -12.51 14.71
C LYS A 139 -8.00 -11.69 14.06
N TYR A 140 -8.40 -10.58 13.45
CA TYR A 140 -7.49 -9.50 13.11
C TYR A 140 -6.84 -8.95 14.38
N THR A 141 -5.54 -9.07 14.50
CA THR A 141 -4.80 -8.45 15.60
C THR A 141 -4.33 -7.06 15.14
N GLY A 142 -5.07 -6.04 15.54
CA GLY A 142 -4.75 -4.63 15.27
C GLY A 142 -5.47 -4.02 14.05
N LEU A 143 -5.27 -2.71 13.82
CA LEU A 143 -5.85 -1.97 12.68
C LEU A 143 -5.24 -2.44 11.36
N ALA A 144 -6.04 -2.57 10.30
CA ALA A 144 -5.55 -2.79 8.95
C ALA A 144 -4.77 -1.56 8.44
N LEU A 145 -3.74 -1.75 7.62
CA LEU A 145 -2.84 -0.65 7.22
C LEU A 145 -3.56 0.42 6.37
N ASP A 146 -4.50 -0.01 5.53
CA ASP A 146 -5.39 0.82 4.74
C ASP A 146 -6.21 1.80 5.59
N ASN A 147 -6.56 1.42 6.82
CA ASN A 147 -7.26 2.30 7.75
C ASN A 147 -6.45 3.54 8.14
N ASN A 148 -5.12 3.49 8.13
CA ASN A 148 -4.28 4.66 8.39
C ASN A 148 -4.43 5.70 7.28
N SER A 149 -4.45 5.27 6.02
CA SER A 149 -4.67 6.17 4.88
C SER A 149 -6.08 6.75 4.88
N ILE A 150 -7.09 5.93 5.19
CA ILE A 150 -8.47 6.40 5.33
C ILE A 150 -8.58 7.41 6.48
N ALA A 151 -7.97 7.13 7.65
CA ALA A 151 -7.96 8.05 8.77
C ALA A 151 -7.31 9.39 8.42
N LEU A 152 -6.17 9.36 7.71
CA LEU A 152 -5.50 10.58 7.24
C LEU A 152 -6.40 11.38 6.29
N VAL A 153 -7.08 10.72 5.34
CA VAL A 153 -8.05 11.38 4.46
C VAL A 153 -9.17 12.03 5.25
N PHE A 154 -9.70 11.34 6.26
CA PHE A 154 -10.74 11.92 7.14
C PHE A 154 -10.24 13.15 7.91
N VAL A 155 -9.02 13.12 8.44
CA VAL A 155 -8.41 14.28 9.12
C VAL A 155 -8.31 15.46 8.17
N PHE A 156 -7.87 15.27 6.94
CA PHE A 156 -7.82 16.32 5.93
C PHE A 156 -9.19 16.87 5.51
N LEU A 157 -10.22 16.01 5.46
CA LEU A 157 -11.58 16.47 5.18
C LEU A 157 -12.14 17.34 6.32
N LEU A 158 -11.68 17.12 7.56
CA LEU A 158 -12.06 17.92 8.72
C LEU A 158 -11.35 19.28 8.77
N GLU A 159 -10.31 19.51 7.95
CA GLU A 159 -9.57 20.78 7.90
C GLU A 159 -10.50 21.98 7.71
N SER A 160 -11.51 21.85 6.84
CA SER A 160 -12.47 22.93 6.56
C SER A 160 -13.43 23.23 7.74
N VAL A 161 -13.51 22.33 8.72
CA VAL A 161 -14.45 22.42 9.86
C VAL A 161 -13.71 22.74 11.17
N LEU A 162 -12.44 22.32 11.28
CA LEU A 162 -11.64 22.53 12.49
C LEU A 162 -10.92 23.87 12.47
N PRO A 163 -10.88 24.61 13.62
CA PRO A 163 -10.01 25.77 13.76
C PRO A 163 -8.54 25.38 13.49
N ALA A 164 -7.80 26.25 12.80
CA ALA A 164 -6.42 25.96 12.36
C ALA A 164 -5.48 25.45 13.48
N GLY A 165 -5.67 25.94 14.72
CA GLY A 165 -4.90 25.50 15.89
C GLY A 165 -5.21 24.06 16.34
N VAL A 166 -6.44 23.57 16.14
CA VAL A 166 -6.84 22.22 16.48
C VAL A 166 -6.35 21.24 15.41
N PHE A 167 -6.40 21.66 14.14
CA PHE A 167 -5.94 20.86 13.01
C PHE A 167 -4.42 20.54 13.10
N ALA A 168 -3.61 21.55 13.43
CA ALA A 168 -2.17 21.39 13.62
C ALA A 168 -1.79 20.47 14.81
N PHE A 169 -2.70 20.24 15.75
CA PHE A 169 -2.47 19.34 16.90
C PHE A 169 -2.88 17.90 16.60
N VAL A 170 -3.74 17.67 15.63
CA VAL A 170 -4.28 16.33 15.26
C VAL A 170 -3.41 15.67 14.21
N LEU A 171 -2.69 16.41 13.38
CA LEU A 171 -1.71 15.93 12.42
C LEU A 171 -0.37 15.64 13.09
#